data_c8c47c64ce064dedbffc8afeae1061c6
#
_entry.id   c8c47c64ce064dedbffc8afeae1061c6
#
_cell.length_a   1.000
_cell.length_b   1.000
_cell.length_c   1.000
_cell.angle_alpha   90.00
_cell.angle_beta   90.00
_cell.angle_gamma   90.00
#
_symmetry.space_group_name_H-M   'P 1'
#
loop_
_entity.id
_entity.type
_entity.pdbx_description
1 polymer ?
#
loop_
_entity_poly.entity_id
_entity_poly.type
_entity_poly.pdbx_seq_one_letter_code
_entity_poly.pdbx_strand_id
1 'polypeptide(L)'
;LWWGQHWYAITIGSALLTAFAVRVMWNVIPAMNASGTGEWDMTGGSDPWYMKRAIDYILAQNSHFVIDMDRAYPVGSINPRPPLFSWSLALGGVALDPFLEGDVHDAAWWSIAGMPAVFGALTVLPIAATCKRFFGMGAGAIGAWLMALMPGHVSHSTFALADHDAFVILFMSLGFYFWLCAVDSIGNDKLLEDSNWNPLHLVKGIRAAFKQHPAAMAQAILAGVSFATVALGWKGFVYGLAIVYAAFFLQTAINLVRRRDSMPVTAAIIVMMLTTFILPLPFYGNLQLNLIWDASGFQPLFYIVGFTIINGWIVTAFRDKPWLMVIIMGSGISTVLLGTLYILQVLELSNGWDVLTTGGFYFTKNKVFGTIAEAQAPSRGQLFANFGPLVFLFSLGMGLTSLWRGFKNRDPKNPSRLMGPASLVLAVWILLASYMAWSAGRFMFNATPVMAIMGSAAVVGLWRSSGVREFVKTWRRMGATSPRARFSSTIGAGRKHLGVPAIGMILILLFSQHAIYGIDSGIPRGEVGEKQVDETIYGLVPDVLRADLFGWSVMDGSPYTDYGVGEDNMTSCRGECWYMGTFGPGFNGAGWNQ
;
A
#
# COMPACT_ATOMS: atom_id res chain seq x y z
N LEU A 1 13.79 3.34 36.53
CA LEU A 1 14.28 2.13 35.82
C LEU A 1 13.21 1.46 34.97
N TRP A 2 11.95 1.35 35.42
CA TRP A 2 10.82 0.74 34.65
C TRP A 2 10.58 1.44 33.31
N TRP A 3 10.53 2.76 33.25
CA TRP A 3 10.42 3.55 32.02
C TRP A 3 11.55 3.27 31.02
N GLY A 4 12.77 3.06 31.52
CA GLY A 4 13.91 2.76 30.65
C GLY A 4 13.80 1.41 29.94
N GLN A 5 13.03 0.47 30.49
CA GLN A 5 12.80 -0.86 29.91
C GLN A 5 11.60 -0.89 28.98
N HIS A 6 10.54 -0.12 29.27
CA HIS A 6 9.25 -0.23 28.57
C HIS A 6 8.93 0.94 27.63
N TRP A 7 9.77 1.99 27.60
CA TRP A 7 9.48 3.21 26.81
C TRP A 7 9.11 2.91 25.34
N TYR A 8 9.76 1.93 24.71
CA TYR A 8 9.51 1.59 23.31
C TYR A 8 8.11 1.00 23.14
N ALA A 9 7.74 0.05 23.98
CA ALA A 9 6.40 -0.56 23.91
C ALA A 9 5.30 0.47 24.18
N ILE A 10 5.51 1.36 25.17
CA ILE A 10 4.60 2.46 25.48
C ILE A 10 4.46 3.40 24.28
N THR A 11 5.57 3.76 23.64
CA THR A 11 5.56 4.64 22.46
C THR A 11 4.82 4.00 21.29
N ILE A 12 5.02 2.70 21.03
CA ILE A 12 4.30 2.00 19.98
C ILE A 12 2.81 1.87 20.32
N GLY A 13 2.48 1.52 21.56
CA GLY A 13 1.09 1.46 22.04
C GLY A 13 0.38 2.80 21.94
N SER A 14 1.03 3.90 22.33
CA SER A 14 0.46 5.25 22.20
C SER A 14 0.30 5.66 20.74
N ALA A 15 1.25 5.35 19.85
CA ALA A 15 1.11 5.61 18.42
C ALA A 15 -0.05 4.81 17.82
N LEU A 16 -0.23 3.55 18.20
CA LEU A 16 -1.33 2.70 17.75
C LEU A 16 -2.69 3.24 18.20
N LEU A 17 -2.81 3.62 19.47
CA LEU A 17 -4.03 4.21 20.02
C LEU A 17 -4.36 5.55 19.36
N THR A 18 -3.36 6.40 19.14
CA THR A 18 -3.54 7.68 18.43
C THR A 18 -3.95 7.43 16.97
N ALA A 19 -3.32 6.46 16.30
CA ALA A 19 -3.67 6.09 14.94
C ALA A 19 -5.14 5.67 14.83
N PHE A 20 -5.63 4.86 15.76
CA PHE A 20 -7.01 4.45 15.82
C PHE A 20 -7.94 5.64 16.16
N ALA A 21 -7.61 6.40 17.21
CA ALA A 21 -8.44 7.52 17.65
C ALA A 21 -8.64 8.57 16.55
N VAL A 22 -7.58 8.98 15.83
CA VAL A 22 -7.69 9.98 14.76
C VAL A 22 -8.58 9.51 13.61
N ARG A 23 -8.67 8.19 13.37
CA ARG A 23 -9.51 7.62 12.32
C ARG A 23 -10.97 7.45 12.69
N VAL A 24 -11.27 7.41 14.00
CA VAL A 24 -12.60 7.06 14.50
C VAL A 24 -13.32 8.27 15.09
N MET A 25 -12.65 9.08 15.93
CA MET A 25 -13.30 10.03 16.81
C MET A 25 -14.13 11.10 16.10
N TRP A 26 -13.78 11.45 14.87
CA TRP A 26 -14.47 12.49 14.10
C TRP A 26 -15.55 11.93 13.16
N ASN A 27 -15.50 10.62 12.86
CA ASN A 27 -16.31 10.01 11.81
C ASN A 27 -17.47 9.16 12.34
N VAL A 28 -17.47 8.74 13.62
CA VAL A 28 -18.52 7.85 14.16
C VAL A 28 -19.87 8.54 14.17
N ILE A 29 -19.95 9.75 14.73
CA ILE A 29 -21.22 10.47 14.84
C ILE A 29 -21.78 10.85 13.46
N PRO A 30 -21.00 11.44 12.54
CA PRO A 30 -21.47 11.69 11.18
C PRO A 30 -21.96 10.43 10.48
N ALA A 31 -21.21 9.34 10.53
CA ALA A 31 -21.61 8.10 9.87
C ALA A 31 -22.91 7.49 10.41
N MET A 32 -23.21 7.67 11.70
CA MET A 32 -24.43 7.16 12.32
C MET A 32 -25.63 8.09 12.17
N ASN A 33 -25.42 9.38 11.94
CA ASN A 33 -26.47 10.39 11.97
C ASN A 33 -26.62 11.18 10.66
N ALA A 34 -25.85 10.86 9.63
CA ALA A 34 -25.76 11.67 8.42
C ALA A 34 -27.11 11.83 7.70
N SER A 35 -27.93 10.78 7.70
CA SER A 35 -29.25 10.82 7.06
C SER A 35 -30.34 11.48 7.89
N GLY A 36 -30.10 11.77 9.17
CA GLY A 36 -31.14 12.21 10.09
C GLY A 36 -32.25 11.17 10.36
N THR A 37 -32.19 10.03 9.67
CA THR A 37 -33.14 8.91 9.79
C THR A 37 -32.66 7.85 10.78
N GLY A 38 -31.43 7.96 11.28
CA GLY A 38 -30.76 6.95 12.10
C GLY A 38 -30.12 5.82 11.28
N GLU A 39 -30.15 5.92 9.96
CA GLU A 39 -29.48 4.98 9.08
C GLU A 39 -27.99 5.31 8.96
N TRP A 40 -27.20 4.26 8.68
CA TRP A 40 -25.77 4.42 8.47
C TRP A 40 -25.49 5.14 7.16
N ASP A 41 -24.53 6.05 7.18
CA ASP A 41 -23.95 6.61 5.98
C ASP A 41 -22.48 6.22 5.88
N MET A 42 -22.06 5.85 4.68
CA MET A 42 -20.70 5.45 4.38
C MET A 42 -19.99 6.56 3.63
N THR A 43 -18.80 6.90 4.08
CA THR A 43 -17.93 7.85 3.39
C THR A 43 -17.16 7.18 2.24
N GLY A 44 -16.78 7.94 1.23
CA GLY A 44 -15.94 7.43 0.14
C GLY A 44 -16.66 7.01 -1.14
N GLY A 45 -17.88 7.52 -1.36
CA GLY A 45 -18.61 7.32 -2.60
C GLY A 45 -19.32 5.96 -2.70
N SER A 46 -19.40 5.38 -3.88
CA SER A 46 -20.18 4.15 -4.16
C SER A 46 -19.52 2.85 -3.66
N ASP A 47 -18.20 2.85 -3.47
CA ASP A 47 -17.45 1.61 -3.15
C ASP A 47 -17.84 0.97 -1.81
N PRO A 48 -18.01 1.73 -0.70
CA PRO A 48 -18.50 1.20 0.56
C PRO A 48 -19.90 0.58 0.47
N TRP A 49 -20.79 1.18 -0.29
CA TRP A 49 -22.16 0.67 -0.50
C TRP A 49 -22.18 -0.63 -1.30
N TYR A 50 -21.35 -0.70 -2.35
CA TYR A 50 -21.17 -1.94 -3.08
C TYR A 50 -20.55 -3.05 -2.22
N MET A 51 -19.65 -2.69 -1.32
CA MET A 51 -19.08 -3.62 -0.35
C MET A 51 -20.13 -4.12 0.62
N LYS A 52 -20.98 -3.23 1.15
CA LYS A 52 -22.11 -3.61 2.04
C LYS A 52 -23.02 -4.64 1.36
N ARG A 53 -23.40 -4.39 0.11
CA ARG A 53 -24.20 -5.33 -0.68
C ARG A 53 -23.52 -6.70 -0.84
N ALA A 54 -22.23 -6.71 -1.15
CA ALA A 54 -21.49 -7.97 -1.25
C ALA A 54 -21.44 -8.73 0.08
N ILE A 55 -21.34 -8.02 1.20
CA ILE A 55 -21.32 -8.60 2.55
C ILE A 55 -22.69 -9.16 2.93
N ASP A 56 -23.75 -8.43 2.65
CA ASP A 56 -25.12 -8.92 2.89
C ASP A 56 -25.40 -10.21 2.11
N TYR A 57 -24.93 -10.29 0.87
CA TYR A 57 -25.03 -11.51 0.09
C TYR A 57 -24.23 -12.65 0.72
N ILE A 58 -23.00 -12.39 1.19
CA ILE A 58 -22.16 -13.38 1.86
C ILE A 58 -22.84 -13.89 3.13
N LEU A 59 -23.40 -13.01 3.94
CA LEU A 59 -24.09 -13.38 5.19
C LEU A 59 -25.37 -14.17 4.92
N ALA A 60 -26.14 -13.81 3.89
CA ALA A 60 -27.37 -14.50 3.54
C ALA A 60 -27.15 -15.85 2.86
N GLN A 61 -26.14 -15.97 1.99
CA GLN A 61 -25.94 -17.14 1.12
C GLN A 61 -24.76 -18.02 1.54
N ASN A 62 -23.94 -17.60 2.50
CA ASN A 62 -22.69 -18.26 2.89
C ASN A 62 -21.76 -18.57 1.69
N SER A 63 -21.79 -17.72 0.68
CA SER A 63 -21.01 -17.88 -0.54
C SER A 63 -20.48 -16.54 -1.04
N HIS A 64 -19.40 -16.59 -1.83
CA HIS A 64 -18.86 -15.37 -2.42
C HIS A 64 -19.82 -14.80 -3.48
N PHE A 65 -19.98 -13.49 -3.49
CA PHE A 65 -20.80 -12.76 -4.46
C PHE A 65 -20.11 -12.73 -5.82
N VAL A 66 -20.40 -13.72 -6.66
CA VAL A 66 -19.71 -13.93 -7.95
C VAL A 66 -20.38 -13.22 -9.09
N ILE A 67 -21.71 -13.31 -9.19
CA ILE A 67 -22.50 -12.71 -10.27
C ILE A 67 -23.45 -11.69 -9.64
N ASP A 68 -23.35 -10.48 -10.12
CA ASP A 68 -24.22 -9.39 -9.75
C ASP A 68 -25.27 -9.18 -10.84
N MET A 69 -26.50 -9.61 -10.54
CA MET A 69 -27.62 -9.54 -11.50
C MET A 69 -28.17 -8.14 -11.68
N ASP A 70 -27.91 -7.22 -10.71
CA ASP A 70 -28.37 -5.84 -10.80
C ASP A 70 -27.39 -4.94 -11.56
N ARG A 71 -26.15 -5.43 -11.77
CA ARG A 71 -25.20 -4.78 -12.69
C ARG A 71 -25.43 -5.26 -14.11
N ALA A 72 -25.50 -4.32 -15.05
CA ALA A 72 -25.74 -4.61 -16.46
C ALA A 72 -27.01 -5.47 -16.68
N TYR A 73 -28.07 -5.15 -15.95
CA TYR A 73 -29.37 -5.79 -16.08
C TYR A 73 -29.85 -5.79 -17.56
N PRO A 74 -30.47 -6.85 -18.07
CA PRO A 74 -30.86 -8.10 -17.37
C PRO A 74 -29.82 -9.22 -17.39
N VAL A 75 -28.66 -9.01 -17.99
CA VAL A 75 -27.65 -10.06 -18.21
C VAL A 75 -26.84 -10.35 -16.94
N GLY A 76 -26.71 -9.38 -16.08
CA GLY A 76 -25.81 -9.45 -14.93
C GLY A 76 -24.34 -9.23 -15.32
N SER A 77 -23.48 -9.04 -14.34
CA SER A 77 -22.04 -8.95 -14.54
C SER A 77 -21.27 -9.74 -13.50
N ILE A 78 -20.10 -10.24 -13.90
CA ILE A 78 -19.20 -10.89 -12.97
C ILE A 78 -18.63 -9.85 -12.00
N ASN A 79 -18.71 -10.12 -10.71
CA ASN A 79 -17.99 -9.35 -9.71
C ASN A 79 -16.51 -9.75 -9.72
N PRO A 80 -15.61 -8.92 -10.23
CA PRO A 80 -14.20 -9.26 -10.33
C PRO A 80 -13.43 -8.99 -9.03
N ARG A 81 -14.08 -8.52 -7.96
CA ARG A 81 -13.43 -8.18 -6.69
C ARG A 81 -12.96 -9.45 -5.99
N PRO A 82 -11.69 -9.52 -5.56
CA PRO A 82 -11.19 -10.65 -4.81
C PRO A 82 -11.91 -10.82 -3.47
N PRO A 83 -12.02 -12.07 -2.95
CA PRO A 83 -12.96 -12.38 -1.88
C PRO A 83 -12.54 -11.95 -0.48
N LEU A 84 -11.24 -11.89 -0.18
CA LEU A 84 -10.77 -11.92 1.21
C LEU A 84 -11.14 -10.66 1.99
N PHE A 85 -11.18 -9.49 1.34
CA PHE A 85 -11.56 -8.25 2.02
C PHE A 85 -13.05 -8.30 2.44
N SER A 86 -13.97 -8.60 1.53
CA SER A 86 -15.40 -8.71 1.85
C SER A 86 -15.69 -9.80 2.89
N TRP A 87 -15.04 -10.96 2.76
CA TRP A 87 -15.15 -12.02 3.78
C TRP A 87 -14.60 -11.61 5.14
N SER A 88 -13.51 -10.84 5.20
CA SER A 88 -12.98 -10.35 6.47
C SER A 88 -13.97 -9.42 7.19
N LEU A 89 -14.69 -8.58 6.43
CA LEU A 89 -15.71 -7.70 6.97
C LEU A 89 -16.97 -8.47 7.40
N ALA A 90 -17.42 -9.46 6.61
CA ALA A 90 -18.53 -10.33 6.97
C ALA A 90 -18.23 -11.13 8.26
N LEU A 91 -17.04 -11.73 8.35
CA LEU A 91 -16.59 -12.41 9.57
C LEU A 91 -16.48 -11.48 10.77
N GLY A 92 -16.08 -10.22 10.55
CA GLY A 92 -16.10 -9.18 11.57
C GLY A 92 -17.52 -8.92 12.08
N GLY A 93 -18.52 -8.88 11.21
CA GLY A 93 -19.94 -8.80 11.58
C GLY A 93 -20.38 -9.99 12.44
N VAL A 94 -20.10 -11.20 11.98
CA VAL A 94 -20.41 -12.44 12.75
C VAL A 94 -19.72 -12.44 14.13
N ALA A 95 -18.50 -11.93 14.23
CA ALA A 95 -17.78 -11.85 15.49
C ALA A 95 -18.35 -10.79 16.45
N LEU A 96 -18.93 -9.73 15.93
CA LEU A 96 -19.54 -8.65 16.71
C LEU A 96 -20.97 -8.93 17.11
N ASP A 97 -21.71 -9.73 16.35
CA ASP A 97 -23.11 -10.09 16.57
C ASP A 97 -23.46 -10.45 18.03
N PRO A 98 -22.69 -11.30 18.74
CA PRO A 98 -22.99 -11.64 20.14
C PRO A 98 -22.87 -10.47 21.14
N PHE A 99 -22.29 -9.35 20.74
CA PHE A 99 -22.02 -8.19 21.60
C PHE A 99 -22.90 -6.98 21.29
N LEU A 100 -23.69 -7.05 20.21
CA LEU A 100 -24.52 -5.96 19.74
C LEU A 100 -25.98 -6.38 19.73
N GLU A 101 -26.88 -5.39 19.88
CA GLU A 101 -28.30 -5.60 19.69
C GLU A 101 -28.63 -5.59 18.20
N GLY A 102 -29.60 -6.40 17.78
CA GLY A 102 -30.00 -6.53 16.39
C GLY A 102 -29.67 -7.90 15.80
N ASP A 103 -29.44 -7.94 14.51
CA ASP A 103 -29.04 -9.16 13.80
C ASP A 103 -27.60 -9.06 13.25
N VAL A 104 -27.14 -10.13 12.63
CA VAL A 104 -25.79 -10.18 12.03
C VAL A 104 -25.58 -9.11 10.94
N HIS A 105 -26.64 -8.66 10.27
CA HIS A 105 -26.54 -7.59 9.27
C HIS A 105 -26.33 -6.23 9.93
N ASP A 106 -26.94 -6.00 11.11
CA ASP A 106 -26.69 -4.79 11.93
C ASP A 106 -25.25 -4.80 12.47
N ALA A 107 -24.79 -5.94 12.98
CA ALA A 107 -23.42 -6.12 13.42
C ALA A 107 -22.40 -5.92 12.27
N ALA A 108 -22.78 -6.29 11.05
CA ALA A 108 -21.94 -6.07 9.87
C ALA A 108 -21.70 -4.59 9.56
N TRP A 109 -22.65 -3.69 9.84
CA TRP A 109 -22.43 -2.24 9.69
C TRP A 109 -21.24 -1.76 10.52
N TRP A 110 -21.17 -2.19 11.78
CA TRP A 110 -20.04 -1.85 12.65
C TRP A 110 -18.71 -2.41 12.13
N SER A 111 -18.73 -3.63 11.59
CA SER A 111 -17.55 -4.24 10.97
C SER A 111 -17.11 -3.45 9.73
N ILE A 112 -18.05 -3.14 8.84
CA ILE A 112 -17.79 -2.41 7.60
C ILE A 112 -17.23 -1.01 7.92
N ALA A 113 -17.84 -0.30 8.85
CA ALA A 113 -17.42 1.03 9.22
C ALA A 113 -16.10 1.04 10.02
N GLY A 114 -15.90 0.09 10.94
CA GLY A 114 -14.78 0.11 11.88
C GLY A 114 -13.49 -0.54 11.37
N MET A 115 -13.59 -1.57 10.54
CA MET A 115 -12.40 -2.34 10.11
C MET A 115 -11.38 -1.53 9.31
N PRO A 116 -11.73 -0.55 8.47
CA PRO A 116 -10.73 0.32 7.83
C PRO A 116 -9.84 1.05 8.86
N ALA A 117 -10.44 1.58 9.92
CA ALA A 117 -9.68 2.24 10.99
C ALA A 117 -8.80 1.26 11.77
N VAL A 118 -9.26 0.03 11.99
CA VAL A 118 -8.47 -1.05 12.61
C VAL A 118 -7.26 -1.42 11.74
N PHE A 119 -7.47 -1.71 10.45
CA PHE A 119 -6.38 -2.03 9.52
C PHE A 119 -5.40 -0.87 9.37
N GLY A 120 -5.92 0.36 9.27
CA GLY A 120 -5.10 1.56 9.22
C GLY A 120 -4.22 1.74 10.47
N ALA A 121 -4.77 1.54 11.66
CA ALA A 121 -4.02 1.60 12.90
C ALA A 121 -2.98 0.48 13.00
N LEU A 122 -3.35 -0.76 12.68
CA LEU A 122 -2.45 -1.91 12.72
C LEU A 122 -1.25 -1.79 11.78
N THR A 123 -1.34 -0.99 10.72
CA THR A 123 -0.22 -0.73 9.79
C THR A 123 0.98 -0.07 10.50
N VAL A 124 0.76 0.60 11.62
CA VAL A 124 1.84 1.14 12.47
C VAL A 124 2.83 0.05 12.90
N LEU A 125 2.36 -1.18 13.14
CA LEU A 125 3.18 -2.28 13.66
C LEU A 125 4.27 -2.76 12.69
N PRO A 126 3.96 -3.15 11.43
CA PRO A 126 4.99 -3.54 10.48
C PRO A 126 5.95 -2.40 10.14
N ILE A 127 5.49 -1.14 10.12
CA ILE A 127 6.35 0.01 9.89
C ILE A 127 7.34 0.19 11.05
N ALA A 128 6.85 0.19 12.30
CA ALA A 128 7.69 0.26 13.49
C ALA A 128 8.70 -0.89 13.56
N ALA A 129 8.26 -2.11 13.22
CA ALA A 129 9.13 -3.30 13.18
C ALA A 129 10.23 -3.16 12.13
N THR A 130 9.90 -2.71 10.92
CA THR A 130 10.87 -2.45 9.84
C THR A 130 11.88 -1.39 10.28
N CYS A 131 11.40 -0.24 10.76
CA CYS A 131 12.28 0.84 11.21
C CYS A 131 13.19 0.40 12.36
N LYS A 132 12.65 -0.33 13.35
CA LYS A 132 13.41 -0.88 14.46
C LYS A 132 14.50 -1.85 14.00
N ARG A 133 14.14 -2.77 13.09
CA ARG A 133 15.06 -3.80 12.58
C ARG A 133 16.26 -3.18 11.88
N PHE A 134 16.04 -2.21 10.99
CA PHE A 134 17.08 -1.69 10.10
C PHE A 134 17.75 -0.40 10.58
N PHE A 135 17.07 0.41 11.40
CA PHE A 135 17.55 1.73 11.81
C PHE A 135 17.63 1.91 13.33
N GLY A 136 17.11 0.94 14.10
CA GLY A 136 17.12 0.91 15.55
C GLY A 136 15.84 1.44 16.22
N MET A 137 15.73 1.24 17.55
CA MET A 137 14.51 1.54 18.33
C MET A 137 14.01 2.97 18.18
N GLY A 138 14.90 3.96 18.12
CA GLY A 138 14.50 5.36 17.91
C GLY A 138 13.81 5.57 16.57
N ALA A 139 14.32 4.95 15.51
CA ALA A 139 13.67 4.98 14.21
C ALA A 139 12.32 4.22 14.23
N GLY A 140 12.24 3.10 14.96
CA GLY A 140 10.99 2.38 15.15
C GLY A 140 9.90 3.24 15.79
N ALA A 141 10.25 3.98 16.86
CA ALA A 141 9.34 4.90 17.53
C ALA A 141 8.90 6.05 16.60
N ILE A 142 9.84 6.67 15.90
CA ILE A 142 9.56 7.76 14.95
C ILE A 142 8.72 7.26 13.80
N GLY A 143 9.05 6.11 13.20
CA GLY A 143 8.29 5.52 12.10
C GLY A 143 6.86 5.16 12.49
N ALA A 144 6.65 4.69 13.72
CA ALA A 144 5.32 4.45 14.27
C ALA A 144 4.48 5.73 14.29
N TRP A 145 5.01 6.83 14.82
CA TRP A 145 4.31 8.11 14.89
C TRP A 145 4.11 8.75 13.50
N LEU A 146 5.11 8.65 12.61
CA LEU A 146 4.95 9.13 11.23
C LEU A 146 3.84 8.37 10.52
N MET A 147 3.74 7.04 10.69
CA MET A 147 2.68 6.25 10.07
C MET A 147 1.31 6.47 10.72
N ALA A 148 1.27 6.61 12.04
CA ALA A 148 0.04 6.88 12.79
C ALA A 148 -0.69 8.12 12.28
N LEU A 149 0.08 9.16 11.95
CA LEU A 149 -0.39 10.48 11.53
C LEU A 149 -0.06 10.80 10.06
N MET A 150 0.25 9.78 9.23
CA MET A 150 0.51 9.98 7.80
C MET A 150 -0.78 10.43 7.09
N PRO A 151 -0.85 11.69 6.61
CA PRO A 151 -2.12 12.25 6.12
C PRO A 151 -2.77 11.41 5.03
N GLY A 152 -2.00 11.06 4.00
CA GLY A 152 -2.48 10.22 2.89
C GLY A 152 -2.90 8.81 3.30
N HIS A 153 -2.46 8.30 4.46
CA HIS A 153 -2.91 7.03 4.99
C HIS A 153 -4.13 7.18 5.92
N VAL A 154 -4.17 8.27 6.68
CA VAL A 154 -5.33 8.56 7.55
C VAL A 154 -6.57 8.75 6.70
N SER A 155 -6.50 9.58 5.64
CA SER A 155 -7.63 9.88 4.75
C SER A 155 -8.21 8.67 4.02
N HIS A 156 -7.43 7.60 3.83
CA HIS A 156 -7.86 6.34 3.18
C HIS A 156 -8.16 5.20 4.18
N SER A 157 -8.28 5.50 5.46
CA SER A 157 -8.52 4.51 6.51
C SER A 157 -9.38 5.02 7.65
N THR A 158 -10.21 6.03 7.41
CA THR A 158 -11.14 6.56 8.41
C THR A 158 -12.31 5.60 8.64
N PHE A 159 -12.96 5.74 9.79
CA PHE A 159 -14.21 5.03 10.09
C PHE A 159 -15.26 5.36 9.01
N ALA A 160 -16.02 4.37 8.61
CA ALA A 160 -17.01 4.40 7.53
C ALA A 160 -16.47 4.51 6.10
N LEU A 161 -15.16 4.56 5.89
CA LEU A 161 -14.54 4.45 4.57
C LEU A 161 -14.25 2.97 4.26
N ALA A 162 -15.28 2.22 3.91
CA ALA A 162 -15.19 0.77 3.68
C ALA A 162 -14.60 0.42 2.30
N ASP A 163 -13.37 0.89 2.05
CA ASP A 163 -12.59 0.48 0.89
C ASP A 163 -11.46 -0.46 1.32
N HIS A 164 -10.96 -1.24 0.38
CA HIS A 164 -9.89 -2.23 0.57
C HIS A 164 -8.52 -1.62 0.88
N ASP A 165 -8.36 -0.34 0.73
CA ASP A 165 -7.08 0.38 0.81
C ASP A 165 -6.32 0.11 2.11
N ALA A 166 -6.94 0.30 3.26
CA ALA A 166 -6.28 0.09 4.55
C ALA A 166 -5.85 -1.37 4.76
N PHE A 167 -6.68 -2.33 4.32
CA PHE A 167 -6.36 -3.76 4.32
C PHE A 167 -5.14 -4.06 3.44
N VAL A 168 -5.13 -3.55 2.22
CA VAL A 168 -4.05 -3.73 1.24
C VAL A 168 -2.72 -3.21 1.80
N ILE A 169 -2.70 -2.00 2.36
CA ILE A 169 -1.46 -1.40 2.88
C ILE A 169 -0.93 -2.13 4.12
N LEU A 170 -1.80 -2.62 4.99
CA LEU A 170 -1.37 -3.44 6.12
C LEU A 170 -0.62 -4.69 5.65
N PHE A 171 -1.24 -5.48 4.78
CA PHE A 171 -0.66 -6.75 4.33
C PHE A 171 0.50 -6.55 3.35
N MET A 172 0.48 -5.50 2.54
CA MET A 172 1.63 -5.11 1.72
C MET A 172 2.82 -4.71 2.59
N SER A 173 2.59 -3.94 3.66
CA SER A 173 3.65 -3.56 4.61
C SER A 173 4.22 -4.77 5.35
N LEU A 174 3.40 -5.75 5.73
CA LEU A 174 3.85 -7.03 6.27
C LEU A 174 4.68 -7.81 5.25
N GLY A 175 4.23 -7.88 4.00
CA GLY A 175 4.94 -8.53 2.90
C GLY A 175 6.35 -7.94 2.72
N PHE A 176 6.45 -6.62 2.66
CA PHE A 176 7.76 -5.94 2.58
C PHE A 176 8.61 -6.14 3.84
N TYR A 177 8.02 -6.11 5.03
CA TYR A 177 8.75 -6.39 6.27
C TYR A 177 9.39 -7.77 6.25
N PHE A 178 8.60 -8.80 5.97
CA PHE A 178 9.11 -10.17 5.92
C PHE A 178 10.10 -10.38 4.78
N TRP A 179 9.87 -9.78 3.62
CA TRP A 179 10.82 -9.83 2.50
C TRP A 179 12.16 -9.18 2.85
N LEU A 180 12.14 -7.99 3.42
CA LEU A 180 13.35 -7.30 3.90
C LEU A 180 14.11 -8.15 4.93
N CYS A 181 13.40 -8.80 5.85
CA CYS A 181 14.01 -9.71 6.82
C CYS A 181 14.61 -10.95 6.14
N ALA A 182 13.94 -11.51 5.16
CA ALA A 182 14.42 -12.66 4.41
C ALA A 182 15.74 -12.34 3.68
N VAL A 183 15.78 -11.25 2.91
CA VAL A 183 16.98 -10.87 2.14
C VAL A 183 18.13 -10.40 3.04
N ASP A 184 17.83 -9.82 4.21
CA ASP A 184 18.84 -9.45 5.20
C ASP A 184 19.47 -10.71 5.84
N SER A 185 18.64 -11.72 6.12
CA SER A 185 19.06 -12.93 6.83
C SER A 185 19.76 -13.95 5.95
N ILE A 186 19.37 -14.04 4.65
CA ILE A 186 19.93 -15.04 3.75
C ILE A 186 21.35 -14.68 3.28
N GLY A 187 21.66 -13.38 3.21
CA GLY A 187 22.98 -12.90 2.79
C GLY A 187 23.34 -13.24 1.35
N ASN A 188 24.66 -13.38 1.12
CA ASN A 188 25.24 -13.73 -0.20
C ASN A 188 26.18 -14.94 -0.08
N ASP A 189 26.02 -15.78 0.94
CA ASP A 189 26.85 -16.95 1.15
C ASP A 189 26.59 -17.99 0.07
N LYS A 190 27.62 -18.70 -0.34
CA LYS A 190 27.48 -19.75 -1.36
C LYS A 190 26.63 -20.90 -0.81
N LEU A 191 25.50 -21.18 -1.46
CA LEU A 191 24.67 -22.35 -1.13
C LEU A 191 25.13 -23.63 -1.81
N LEU A 192 25.67 -23.51 -3.04
CA LEU A 192 26.17 -24.61 -3.85
C LEU A 192 27.55 -24.24 -4.41
N GLU A 193 28.48 -25.18 -4.41
CA GLU A 193 29.81 -24.92 -4.92
C GLU A 193 29.84 -24.81 -6.44
N ASP A 194 29.10 -25.69 -7.12
CA ASP A 194 29.05 -25.76 -8.57
C ASP A 194 28.01 -24.85 -9.18
N SER A 195 28.29 -24.34 -10.38
CA SER A 195 27.29 -23.73 -11.27
C SER A 195 26.88 -24.74 -12.34
N ASN A 196 25.57 -24.85 -12.60
CA ASN A 196 25.05 -25.77 -13.60
C ASN A 196 23.87 -25.13 -14.34
N TRP A 197 23.87 -25.29 -15.67
CA TRP A 197 22.78 -24.77 -16.50
C TRP A 197 21.50 -25.61 -16.44
N ASN A 198 21.54 -26.82 -15.86
CA ASN A 198 20.34 -27.62 -15.66
C ASN A 198 19.37 -26.92 -14.72
N PRO A 199 18.10 -26.64 -15.11
CA PRO A 199 17.10 -25.98 -14.27
C PRO A 199 16.88 -26.67 -12.91
N LEU A 200 17.08 -28.01 -12.83
CA LEU A 200 16.99 -28.73 -11.55
C LEU A 200 18.03 -28.27 -10.52
N HIS A 201 19.05 -27.55 -10.94
CA HIS A 201 20.04 -26.94 -10.06
C HIS A 201 19.38 -25.87 -9.15
N LEU A 202 18.36 -25.13 -9.65
CA LEU A 202 17.55 -24.23 -8.81
C LEU A 202 16.85 -24.98 -7.68
N VAL A 203 16.28 -26.15 -7.96
CA VAL A 203 15.61 -26.97 -6.92
C VAL A 203 16.60 -27.41 -5.86
N LYS A 204 17.82 -27.80 -6.25
CA LYS A 204 18.90 -28.10 -5.30
C LYS A 204 19.27 -26.88 -4.46
N GLY A 205 19.39 -25.72 -5.08
CA GLY A 205 19.65 -24.44 -4.40
C GLY A 205 18.55 -24.08 -3.40
N ILE A 206 17.29 -24.22 -3.76
CA ILE A 206 16.15 -23.99 -2.85
C ILE A 206 16.20 -24.94 -1.65
N ARG A 207 16.46 -26.25 -1.89
CA ARG A 207 16.61 -27.23 -0.78
C ARG A 207 17.80 -26.89 0.13
N ALA A 208 18.92 -26.46 -0.44
CA ALA A 208 20.08 -26.01 0.33
C ALA A 208 19.76 -24.77 1.16
N ALA A 209 19.01 -23.80 0.60
CA ALA A 209 18.54 -22.61 1.31
C ALA A 209 17.65 -22.96 2.51
N PHE A 210 16.70 -23.87 2.36
CA PHE A 210 15.88 -24.35 3.48
C PHE A 210 16.73 -25.00 4.59
N LYS A 211 17.76 -25.74 4.21
CA LYS A 211 18.64 -26.42 5.17
C LYS A 211 19.56 -25.46 5.90
N GLN A 212 20.16 -24.49 5.18
CA GLN A 212 21.19 -23.60 5.71
C GLN A 212 20.61 -22.32 6.31
N HIS A 213 19.50 -21.81 5.77
CA HIS A 213 18.86 -20.56 6.16
C HIS A 213 17.34 -20.70 6.42
N PRO A 214 16.90 -21.62 7.31
CA PRO A 214 15.48 -21.93 7.51
C PRO A 214 14.67 -20.70 7.95
N ALA A 215 15.24 -19.83 8.76
CA ALA A 215 14.56 -18.61 9.21
C ALA A 215 14.29 -17.62 8.06
N ALA A 216 15.27 -17.45 7.14
CA ALA A 216 15.09 -16.60 5.97
C ALA A 216 14.03 -17.17 5.01
N MET A 217 14.02 -18.50 4.83
CA MET A 217 13.03 -19.17 4.00
C MET A 217 11.62 -19.09 4.61
N ALA A 218 11.50 -19.22 5.93
CA ALA A 218 10.22 -18.99 6.62
C ALA A 218 9.73 -17.54 6.43
N GLN A 219 10.62 -16.55 6.52
CA GLN A 219 10.30 -15.15 6.26
C GLN A 219 9.88 -14.93 4.79
N ALA A 220 10.52 -15.61 3.83
CA ALA A 220 10.13 -15.56 2.43
C ALA A 220 8.71 -16.14 2.21
N ILE A 221 8.35 -17.24 2.89
CA ILE A 221 7.00 -17.79 2.87
C ILE A 221 6.01 -16.79 3.48
N LEU A 222 6.30 -16.21 4.64
CA LEU A 222 5.43 -15.20 5.28
C LEU A 222 5.24 -13.96 4.40
N ALA A 223 6.29 -13.53 3.69
CA ALA A 223 6.17 -12.48 2.69
C ALA A 223 5.22 -12.89 1.56
N GLY A 224 5.36 -14.12 1.06
CA GLY A 224 4.49 -14.68 0.02
C GLY A 224 3.03 -14.79 0.48
N VAL A 225 2.78 -15.24 1.71
CA VAL A 225 1.43 -15.26 2.30
C VAL A 225 0.85 -13.85 2.39
N SER A 226 1.65 -12.88 2.85
CA SER A 226 1.18 -11.49 2.96
C SER A 226 0.82 -10.90 1.59
N PHE A 227 1.64 -11.10 0.56
CA PHE A 227 1.32 -10.66 -0.80
C PHE A 227 0.15 -11.44 -1.42
N ALA A 228 -0.02 -12.71 -1.10
CA ALA A 228 -1.19 -13.49 -1.49
C ALA A 228 -2.48 -12.94 -0.85
N THR A 229 -2.41 -12.52 0.42
CA THR A 229 -3.51 -11.83 1.10
C THR A 229 -3.88 -10.53 0.38
N VAL A 230 -2.88 -9.76 -0.07
CA VAL A 230 -3.14 -8.57 -0.91
C VAL A 230 -3.82 -8.97 -2.22
N ALA A 231 -3.36 -10.03 -2.89
CA ALA A 231 -3.95 -10.51 -4.14
C ALA A 231 -5.41 -10.96 -3.97
N LEU A 232 -5.74 -11.55 -2.83
CA LEU A 232 -7.10 -11.94 -2.48
C LEU A 232 -7.97 -10.78 -1.97
N GLY A 233 -7.39 -9.59 -1.75
CA GLY A 233 -8.11 -8.38 -1.35
C GLY A 233 -8.22 -7.31 -2.44
N TRP A 234 -7.27 -7.28 -3.38
CA TRP A 234 -7.18 -6.22 -4.38
C TRP A 234 -6.52 -6.68 -5.69
N LYS A 235 -7.13 -6.34 -6.81
CA LYS A 235 -6.58 -6.68 -8.14
C LYS A 235 -5.25 -6.00 -8.47
N GLY A 236 -4.98 -4.83 -7.90
CA GLY A 236 -3.74 -4.09 -8.13
C GLY A 236 -2.51 -4.61 -7.35
N PHE A 237 -2.59 -5.79 -6.75
CA PHE A 237 -1.55 -6.40 -5.92
C PHE A 237 -0.17 -6.54 -6.60
N VAL A 238 -0.15 -6.58 -7.92
CA VAL A 238 1.07 -6.66 -8.73
C VAL A 238 2.02 -5.48 -8.47
N TYR A 239 1.51 -4.34 -8.04
CA TYR A 239 2.29 -3.16 -7.64
C TYR A 239 3.45 -3.49 -6.68
N GLY A 240 3.16 -4.16 -5.56
CA GLY A 240 4.17 -4.54 -4.58
C GLY A 240 5.18 -5.55 -5.13
N LEU A 241 4.68 -6.52 -5.89
CA LEU A 241 5.51 -7.58 -6.48
C LEU A 241 6.43 -7.05 -7.58
N ALA A 242 5.98 -6.08 -8.36
CA ALA A 242 6.81 -5.41 -9.36
C ALA A 242 8.00 -4.68 -8.72
N ILE A 243 7.78 -4.02 -7.58
CA ILE A 243 8.86 -3.39 -6.80
C ILE A 243 9.85 -4.43 -6.28
N VAL A 244 9.36 -5.54 -5.72
CA VAL A 244 10.21 -6.64 -5.24
C VAL A 244 11.02 -7.24 -6.38
N TYR A 245 10.39 -7.49 -7.53
CA TYR A 245 11.06 -8.02 -8.72
C TYR A 245 12.12 -7.04 -9.26
N ALA A 246 11.82 -5.75 -9.35
CA ALA A 246 12.77 -4.74 -9.78
C ALA A 246 14.01 -4.69 -8.85
N ALA A 247 13.79 -4.77 -7.54
CA ALA A 247 14.89 -4.84 -6.57
C ALA A 247 15.71 -6.13 -6.72
N PHE A 248 15.05 -7.26 -6.95
CA PHE A 248 15.72 -8.54 -7.22
C PHE A 248 16.55 -8.50 -8.51
N PHE A 249 15.98 -7.98 -9.59
CA PHE A 249 16.67 -7.82 -10.87
C PHE A 249 17.94 -6.97 -10.71
N LEU A 250 17.82 -5.82 -10.06
CA LEU A 250 18.96 -4.95 -9.78
C LEU A 250 19.99 -5.62 -8.86
N GLN A 251 19.54 -6.37 -7.84
CA GLN A 251 20.44 -7.12 -6.95
C GLN A 251 21.22 -8.20 -7.71
N THR A 252 20.57 -8.96 -8.57
CA THR A 252 21.21 -10.00 -9.36
C THR A 252 22.20 -9.41 -10.37
N ALA A 253 21.87 -8.27 -10.98
CA ALA A 253 22.79 -7.53 -11.84
C ALA A 253 24.05 -7.07 -11.08
N ILE A 254 23.88 -6.51 -9.88
CA ILE A 254 25.02 -6.12 -9.01
C ILE A 254 25.85 -7.34 -8.62
N ASN A 255 25.21 -8.46 -8.26
CA ASN A 255 25.90 -9.69 -7.89
C ASN A 255 26.71 -10.23 -9.07
N LEU A 256 26.13 -10.21 -10.28
CA LEU A 256 26.80 -10.66 -11.49
C LEU A 256 28.05 -9.84 -11.78
N VAL A 257 27.96 -8.51 -11.76
CA VAL A 257 29.13 -7.61 -11.98
C VAL A 257 30.19 -7.82 -10.90
N ARG A 258 29.77 -8.09 -9.65
CA ARG A 258 30.66 -8.28 -8.50
C ARG A 258 31.08 -9.74 -8.26
N ARG A 259 30.67 -10.64 -9.13
CA ARG A 259 30.94 -12.09 -9.02
C ARG A 259 30.50 -12.68 -7.68
N ARG A 260 29.34 -12.27 -7.19
CA ARG A 260 28.70 -12.81 -5.98
C ARG A 260 27.69 -13.87 -6.35
N ASP A 261 27.45 -14.80 -5.44
CA ASP A 261 26.40 -15.80 -5.64
C ASP A 261 25.01 -15.17 -5.48
N SER A 262 24.16 -15.37 -6.48
CA SER A 262 22.75 -14.94 -6.46
C SER A 262 21.81 -16.06 -6.02
N MET A 263 22.29 -17.30 -5.86
CA MET A 263 21.44 -18.45 -5.50
C MET A 263 20.65 -18.23 -4.21
N PRO A 264 21.23 -17.63 -3.13
CA PRO A 264 20.47 -17.42 -1.90
C PRO A 264 19.23 -16.54 -2.11
N VAL A 265 19.42 -15.36 -2.69
CA VAL A 265 18.30 -14.43 -2.93
C VAL A 265 17.33 -14.97 -3.97
N THR A 266 17.83 -15.71 -4.96
CA THR A 266 17.01 -16.41 -5.97
C THR A 266 16.12 -17.47 -5.33
N ALA A 267 16.65 -18.29 -4.43
CA ALA A 267 15.87 -19.30 -3.71
C ALA A 267 14.75 -18.65 -2.88
N ALA A 268 15.07 -17.58 -2.15
CA ALA A 268 14.08 -16.88 -1.33
C ALA A 268 12.96 -16.24 -2.18
N ILE A 269 13.30 -15.56 -3.27
CA ILE A 269 12.28 -14.89 -4.09
C ILE A 269 11.41 -15.89 -4.83
N ILE A 270 11.95 -17.00 -5.33
CA ILE A 270 11.15 -18.04 -5.99
C ILE A 270 10.14 -18.63 -4.99
N VAL A 271 10.56 -18.93 -3.77
CA VAL A 271 9.66 -19.46 -2.75
C VAL A 271 8.58 -18.44 -2.40
N MET A 272 8.94 -17.18 -2.21
CA MET A 272 7.97 -16.09 -1.96
C MET A 272 6.97 -15.97 -3.12
N MET A 273 7.45 -15.89 -4.36
CA MET A 273 6.61 -15.70 -5.55
C MET A 273 5.69 -16.91 -5.80
N LEU A 274 6.20 -18.14 -5.63
CA LEU A 274 5.37 -19.33 -5.74
C LEU A 274 4.30 -19.39 -4.64
N THR A 275 4.62 -19.00 -3.41
CA THR A 275 3.62 -18.91 -2.33
C THR A 275 2.54 -17.89 -2.69
N THR A 276 2.95 -16.71 -3.19
CA THR A 276 2.03 -15.66 -3.63
C THR A 276 1.15 -16.12 -4.81
N PHE A 277 1.68 -16.97 -5.70
CA PHE A 277 0.96 -17.49 -6.85
C PHE A 277 -0.04 -18.58 -6.47
N ILE A 278 0.39 -19.55 -5.66
CA ILE A 278 -0.40 -20.77 -5.35
C ILE A 278 -1.61 -20.43 -4.49
N LEU A 279 -1.47 -19.56 -3.49
CA LEU A 279 -2.56 -19.31 -2.53
C LEU A 279 -3.81 -18.65 -3.15
N PRO A 280 -3.71 -17.64 -4.03
CA PRO A 280 -4.89 -17.05 -4.67
C PRO A 280 -5.38 -17.85 -5.90
N LEU A 281 -4.63 -18.84 -6.36
CA LEU A 281 -4.96 -19.63 -7.55
C LEU A 281 -6.38 -20.26 -7.54
N PRO A 282 -6.90 -20.79 -6.41
CA PRO A 282 -8.27 -21.32 -6.40
C PRO A 282 -9.35 -20.31 -6.79
N PHE A 283 -9.16 -19.04 -6.44
CA PHE A 283 -10.06 -17.97 -6.85
C PHE A 283 -9.83 -17.56 -8.31
N TYR A 284 -8.61 -17.18 -8.67
CA TYR A 284 -8.28 -16.69 -10.01
C TYR A 284 -8.33 -17.81 -11.08
N GLY A 285 -8.08 -19.05 -10.70
CA GLY A 285 -8.15 -20.21 -11.58
C GLY A 285 -9.56 -20.75 -11.82
N ASN A 286 -10.60 -20.11 -11.27
CA ASN A 286 -11.97 -20.50 -11.53
C ASN A 286 -12.32 -20.21 -12.99
N LEU A 287 -12.55 -21.30 -13.76
CA LEU A 287 -12.83 -21.21 -15.20
C LEU A 287 -14.12 -20.44 -15.53
N GLN A 288 -15.11 -20.45 -14.62
CA GLN A 288 -16.35 -19.69 -14.82
C GLN A 288 -16.11 -18.18 -14.74
N LEU A 289 -15.13 -17.74 -13.95
CA LEU A 289 -14.79 -16.33 -13.80
C LEU A 289 -13.81 -15.84 -14.87
N ASN A 290 -13.09 -16.75 -15.52
CA ASN A 290 -12.07 -16.46 -16.55
C ASN A 290 -11.06 -15.38 -16.15
N LEU A 291 -10.71 -15.32 -14.85
CA LEU A 291 -9.85 -14.27 -14.30
C LEU A 291 -8.36 -14.56 -14.45
N ILE A 292 -7.98 -15.81 -14.78
CA ILE A 292 -6.57 -16.21 -14.86
C ILE A 292 -5.82 -15.45 -15.96
N TRP A 293 -6.50 -15.15 -17.06
CA TRP A 293 -5.96 -14.40 -18.19
C TRP A 293 -6.40 -12.93 -18.23
N ASP A 294 -7.02 -12.46 -17.13
CA ASP A 294 -7.36 -11.05 -17.01
C ASP A 294 -6.09 -10.20 -16.84
N ALA A 295 -5.84 -9.31 -17.81
CA ALA A 295 -4.69 -8.41 -17.81
C ALA A 295 -4.64 -7.46 -16.60
N SER A 296 -5.79 -7.13 -16.02
CA SER A 296 -5.90 -6.33 -14.80
C SER A 296 -5.76 -7.14 -13.52
N GLY A 297 -5.62 -8.47 -13.61
CA GLY A 297 -5.66 -9.37 -12.48
C GLY A 297 -4.45 -10.31 -12.40
N PHE A 298 -4.69 -11.59 -12.66
CA PHE A 298 -3.74 -12.65 -12.36
C PHE A 298 -2.65 -12.85 -13.42
N GLN A 299 -2.92 -12.48 -14.68
CA GLN A 299 -1.95 -12.61 -15.77
C GLN A 299 -0.62 -11.90 -15.50
N PRO A 300 -0.58 -10.64 -14.97
CA PRO A 300 0.68 -10.00 -14.62
C PRO A 300 1.51 -10.76 -13.57
N LEU A 301 0.85 -11.41 -12.61
CA LEU A 301 1.53 -12.24 -11.63
C LEU A 301 2.21 -13.43 -12.30
N PHE A 302 1.53 -14.10 -13.21
CA PHE A 302 2.09 -15.21 -13.97
C PHE A 302 3.39 -14.81 -14.67
N TYR A 303 3.40 -13.66 -15.33
CA TYR A 303 4.60 -13.14 -15.99
C TYR A 303 5.71 -12.80 -15.00
N ILE A 304 5.40 -12.12 -13.90
CA ILE A 304 6.42 -11.76 -12.89
C ILE A 304 7.05 -13.02 -12.28
N VAL A 305 6.25 -14.03 -11.97
CA VAL A 305 6.75 -15.32 -11.45
C VAL A 305 7.64 -16.01 -12.49
N GLY A 306 7.19 -16.09 -13.74
CA GLY A 306 7.94 -16.67 -14.84
C GLY A 306 9.29 -15.96 -15.05
N PHE A 307 9.28 -14.63 -15.15
CA PHE A 307 10.49 -13.82 -15.27
C PHE A 307 11.43 -13.96 -14.07
N THR A 308 10.88 -14.09 -12.85
CA THR A 308 11.68 -14.31 -11.65
C THR A 308 12.43 -15.66 -11.73
N ILE A 309 11.73 -16.72 -12.14
CA ILE A 309 12.35 -18.05 -12.29
C ILE A 309 13.40 -18.05 -13.40
N ILE A 310 13.10 -17.47 -14.56
CA ILE A 310 14.02 -17.41 -15.71
C ILE A 310 15.25 -16.57 -15.36
N ASN A 311 15.07 -15.37 -14.82
CA ASN A 311 16.18 -14.52 -14.41
C ASN A 311 17.04 -15.19 -13.34
N GLY A 312 16.40 -15.78 -12.32
CA GLY A 312 17.08 -16.52 -11.28
C GLY A 312 17.89 -17.70 -11.81
N TRP A 313 17.32 -18.46 -12.74
CA TRP A 313 18.03 -19.56 -13.42
C TRP A 313 19.25 -19.06 -14.20
N ILE A 314 19.10 -18.03 -15.04
CA ILE A 314 20.19 -17.48 -15.86
C ILE A 314 21.34 -17.01 -14.97
N VAL A 315 21.08 -16.18 -13.95
CA VAL A 315 22.13 -15.60 -13.11
C VAL A 315 22.83 -16.62 -12.20
N THR A 316 22.16 -17.72 -11.87
CA THR A 316 22.76 -18.80 -11.06
C THR A 316 23.48 -19.81 -11.91
N ALA A 317 22.95 -20.14 -13.09
CA ALA A 317 23.58 -21.09 -14.04
C ALA A 317 24.90 -20.56 -14.61
N PHE A 318 24.97 -19.27 -14.87
CA PHE A 318 26.11 -18.64 -15.52
C PHE A 318 26.93 -17.74 -14.58
N ARG A 319 26.83 -17.90 -13.27
CA ARG A 319 27.50 -17.04 -12.27
C ARG A 319 29.00 -16.95 -12.43
N ASP A 320 29.64 -18.02 -12.94
CA ASP A 320 31.12 -18.11 -13.11
C ASP A 320 31.61 -17.53 -14.44
N LYS A 321 30.67 -17.10 -15.32
CA LYS A 321 30.98 -16.48 -16.60
C LYS A 321 31.14 -14.96 -16.48
N PRO A 322 31.87 -14.33 -17.41
CA PRO A 322 31.92 -12.87 -17.47
C PRO A 322 30.52 -12.27 -17.61
N TRP A 323 30.24 -11.21 -16.88
CA TRP A 323 28.90 -10.58 -16.83
C TRP A 323 28.32 -10.23 -18.21
N LEU A 324 29.18 -9.76 -19.13
CA LEU A 324 28.77 -9.44 -20.51
C LEU A 324 28.29 -10.70 -21.26
N MET A 325 28.99 -11.82 -21.10
CA MET A 325 28.58 -13.09 -21.67
C MET A 325 27.25 -13.58 -21.11
N VAL A 326 27.03 -13.38 -19.81
CA VAL A 326 25.76 -13.75 -19.16
C VAL A 326 24.60 -12.91 -19.69
N ILE A 327 24.79 -11.62 -19.93
CA ILE A 327 23.79 -10.75 -20.56
C ILE A 327 23.46 -11.24 -21.97
N ILE A 328 24.48 -11.50 -22.80
CA ILE A 328 24.26 -11.95 -24.18
C ILE A 328 23.53 -13.30 -24.21
N MET A 329 24.01 -14.27 -23.43
CA MET A 329 23.39 -15.60 -23.36
C MET A 329 22.00 -15.53 -22.75
N GLY A 330 21.82 -14.75 -21.68
CA GLY A 330 20.55 -14.55 -21.04
C GLY A 330 19.52 -13.89 -21.96
N SER A 331 19.91 -12.86 -22.70
CA SER A 331 19.08 -12.24 -23.71
C SER A 331 18.71 -13.23 -24.82
N GLY A 332 19.66 -14.01 -25.31
CA GLY A 332 19.41 -15.05 -26.34
C GLY A 332 18.43 -16.12 -25.84
N ILE A 333 18.65 -16.67 -24.65
CA ILE A 333 17.76 -17.66 -24.03
C ILE A 333 16.35 -17.06 -23.81
N SER A 334 16.26 -15.86 -23.28
CA SER A 334 14.98 -15.18 -23.05
C SER A 334 14.22 -14.95 -24.36
N THR A 335 14.93 -14.52 -25.42
CA THR A 335 14.33 -14.31 -26.75
C THR A 335 13.81 -15.62 -27.33
N VAL A 336 14.57 -16.72 -27.22
CA VAL A 336 14.13 -18.03 -27.70
C VAL A 336 12.92 -18.53 -26.92
N LEU A 337 12.94 -18.44 -25.58
CA LEU A 337 11.82 -18.85 -24.74
C LEU A 337 10.56 -18.02 -25.04
N LEU A 338 10.67 -16.71 -25.06
CA LEU A 338 9.54 -15.81 -25.33
C LEU A 338 9.02 -16.01 -26.76
N GLY A 339 9.92 -16.15 -27.73
CA GLY A 339 9.56 -16.45 -29.13
C GLY A 339 8.83 -17.79 -29.26
N THR A 340 9.28 -18.81 -28.56
CA THR A 340 8.62 -20.13 -28.54
C THR A 340 7.23 -20.04 -27.92
N LEU A 341 7.09 -19.39 -26.78
CA LEU A 341 5.79 -19.19 -26.13
C LEU A 341 4.83 -18.37 -26.98
N TYR A 342 5.34 -17.40 -27.72
CA TYR A 342 4.57 -16.63 -28.70
C TYR A 342 4.09 -17.51 -29.86
N ILE A 343 4.98 -18.29 -30.47
CA ILE A 343 4.64 -19.20 -31.56
C ILE A 343 3.61 -20.25 -31.14
N LEU A 344 3.70 -20.73 -29.91
CA LEU A 344 2.74 -21.67 -29.33
C LEU A 344 1.44 -21.01 -28.88
N GLN A 345 1.26 -19.72 -29.13
CA GLN A 345 0.09 -18.93 -28.72
C GLN A 345 -0.22 -18.94 -27.20
N VAL A 346 0.77 -19.30 -26.38
CA VAL A 346 0.69 -19.23 -24.92
C VAL A 346 0.86 -17.76 -24.45
N LEU A 347 1.63 -16.99 -25.22
CA LEU A 347 1.80 -15.54 -25.04
C LEU A 347 1.19 -14.81 -26.25
N GLU A 348 0.16 -14.04 -26.01
CA GLU A 348 -0.27 -13.01 -26.94
C GLU A 348 0.64 -11.78 -26.75
N LEU A 349 1.44 -11.43 -27.77
CA LEU A 349 2.40 -10.33 -27.66
C LEU A 349 1.72 -8.98 -27.45
N SER A 350 0.51 -8.81 -27.96
CA SER A 350 -0.36 -7.67 -27.69
C SER A 350 -0.66 -7.56 -26.19
N ASN A 351 -1.09 -8.65 -25.57
CA ASN A 351 -1.40 -8.68 -24.14
C ASN A 351 -0.15 -8.57 -23.28
N GLY A 352 0.98 -9.16 -23.68
CA GLY A 352 2.25 -9.03 -22.98
C GLY A 352 2.81 -7.60 -23.02
N TRP A 353 2.67 -6.93 -24.14
CA TRP A 353 3.02 -5.52 -24.29
C TRP A 353 2.07 -4.64 -23.47
N ASP A 354 0.77 -4.92 -23.51
CA ASP A 354 -0.24 -4.24 -22.71
C ASP A 354 -0.02 -4.43 -21.22
N VAL A 355 0.42 -5.60 -20.76
CA VAL A 355 0.80 -5.83 -19.37
C VAL A 355 2.03 -5.02 -18.96
N LEU A 356 3.08 -4.97 -19.81
CA LEU A 356 4.24 -4.13 -19.58
C LEU A 356 3.89 -2.64 -19.62
N THR A 357 2.92 -2.27 -20.43
CA THR A 357 2.43 -0.90 -20.60
C THR A 357 1.16 -0.60 -19.80
N THR A 358 0.55 -1.57 -19.11
CA THR A 358 -0.62 -1.35 -18.24
C THR A 358 -0.23 -0.49 -17.04
N GLY A 359 1.01 -0.56 -16.56
CA GLY A 359 1.62 0.56 -15.83
C GLY A 359 1.62 1.85 -16.66
N GLY A 360 1.84 1.80 -17.94
CA GLY A 360 1.75 2.91 -18.89
C GLY A 360 0.33 3.44 -19.12
N PHE A 361 -0.75 2.68 -18.85
CA PHE A 361 -2.11 3.24 -18.91
C PHE A 361 -2.35 4.34 -17.87
N TYR A 362 -1.76 4.23 -16.72
CA TYR A 362 -1.74 5.35 -15.78
C TYR A 362 -0.81 6.48 -16.23
N PHE A 363 0.10 6.21 -17.15
CA PHE A 363 1.05 7.18 -17.71
C PHE A 363 0.61 7.70 -19.08
N THR A 364 -0.05 6.89 -19.90
CA THR A 364 -0.67 7.29 -21.17
C THR A 364 -2.14 7.55 -20.93
N LYS A 365 -2.50 8.81 -20.73
CA LYS A 365 -3.87 9.25 -20.49
C LYS A 365 -4.76 8.97 -21.70
N ASN A 366 -5.58 7.93 -21.63
CA ASN A 366 -6.70 7.81 -22.55
C ASN A 366 -7.89 8.64 -22.05
N LYS A 367 -8.92 8.83 -22.89
CA LYS A 367 -10.10 9.65 -22.53
C LYS A 367 -10.80 9.15 -21.27
N VAL A 368 -10.86 7.84 -21.05
CA VAL A 368 -11.54 7.23 -19.89
C VAL A 368 -10.74 7.52 -18.61
N PHE A 369 -9.43 7.32 -18.61
CA PHE A 369 -8.59 7.66 -17.46
C PHE A 369 -8.51 9.16 -17.20
N GLY A 370 -8.76 9.98 -18.24
CA GLY A 370 -8.85 11.44 -18.11
C GLY A 370 -10.03 11.90 -17.24
N THR A 371 -11.07 11.10 -17.08
CA THR A 371 -12.24 11.41 -16.25
C THR A 371 -12.11 10.92 -14.81
N ILE A 372 -11.18 10.02 -14.51
CA ILE A 372 -10.96 9.48 -13.16
C ILE A 372 -10.00 10.40 -12.41
N ALA A 373 -10.48 11.08 -11.37
CA ALA A 373 -9.70 12.03 -10.58
C ALA A 373 -8.43 11.40 -10.00
N GLU A 374 -8.50 10.18 -9.49
CA GLU A 374 -7.37 9.45 -8.92
C GLU A 374 -6.31 9.03 -9.94
N ALA A 375 -6.67 8.91 -11.22
CA ALA A 375 -5.74 8.60 -12.29
C ALA A 375 -4.97 9.84 -12.79
N GLN A 376 -5.35 11.04 -12.34
CA GLN A 376 -4.63 12.27 -12.69
C GLN A 376 -3.32 12.39 -11.91
N ALA A 377 -2.32 13.00 -12.54
CA ALA A 377 -1.09 13.35 -11.85
C ALA A 377 -1.40 14.39 -10.75
N PRO A 378 -1.02 14.11 -9.48
CA PRO A 378 -1.28 15.03 -8.40
C PRO A 378 -0.46 16.31 -8.56
N SER A 379 -1.00 17.41 -8.07
CA SER A 379 -0.24 18.65 -7.92
C SER A 379 0.85 18.49 -6.85
N ARG A 380 1.85 19.37 -6.87
CA ARG A 380 2.87 19.40 -5.79
C ARG A 380 2.25 19.65 -4.42
N GLY A 381 1.19 20.44 -4.36
CA GLY A 381 0.45 20.71 -3.13
C GLY A 381 -0.19 19.44 -2.57
N GLN A 382 -0.81 18.63 -3.41
CA GLN A 382 -1.39 17.34 -3.01
C GLN A 382 -0.33 16.35 -2.51
N LEU A 383 0.83 16.25 -3.19
CA LEU A 383 1.93 15.40 -2.70
C LEU A 383 2.42 15.86 -1.32
N PHE A 384 2.58 17.17 -1.13
CA PHE A 384 3.02 17.70 0.16
C PHE A 384 1.95 17.59 1.24
N ALA A 385 0.67 17.70 0.90
CA ALA A 385 -0.41 17.48 1.83
C ALA A 385 -0.49 16.01 2.28
N ASN A 386 -0.25 15.06 1.38
CA ASN A 386 -0.31 13.62 1.69
C ASN A 386 0.87 13.10 2.51
N PHE A 387 2.08 13.64 2.31
CA PHE A 387 3.30 13.12 2.97
C PHE A 387 3.92 14.11 3.96
N GLY A 388 3.59 15.37 3.85
CA GLY A 388 4.37 16.47 4.43
C GLY A 388 5.63 16.76 3.58
N PRO A 389 5.92 18.06 3.27
CA PRO A 389 7.01 18.42 2.36
C PRO A 389 8.38 17.96 2.86
N LEU A 390 8.64 18.08 4.16
CA LEU A 390 9.92 17.65 4.73
C LEU A 390 10.05 16.13 4.78
N VAL A 391 9.00 15.39 5.13
CA VAL A 391 9.02 13.93 5.11
C VAL A 391 9.27 13.43 3.70
N PHE A 392 8.59 13.98 2.70
CA PHE A 392 8.75 13.63 1.30
C PHE A 392 10.20 13.82 0.82
N LEU A 393 10.76 15.01 1.00
CA LEU A 393 12.11 15.32 0.55
C LEU A 393 13.19 14.52 1.30
N PHE A 394 13.06 14.38 2.61
CA PHE A 394 14.02 13.61 3.41
C PHE A 394 13.97 12.11 3.11
N SER A 395 12.79 11.57 2.81
CA SER A 395 12.64 10.17 2.42
C SER A 395 13.30 9.89 1.08
N LEU A 396 13.15 10.78 0.10
CA LEU A 396 13.84 10.67 -1.19
C LEU A 396 15.36 10.75 -1.04
N GLY A 397 15.87 11.72 -0.26
CA GLY A 397 17.30 11.83 0.04
C GLY A 397 17.85 10.57 0.71
N MET A 398 17.06 9.97 1.62
CA MET A 398 17.43 8.70 2.26
C MET A 398 17.38 7.53 1.26
N GLY A 399 16.46 7.55 0.29
CA GLY A 399 16.41 6.59 -0.82
C GLY A 399 17.70 6.56 -1.63
N LEU A 400 18.20 7.72 -2.04
CA LEU A 400 19.47 7.84 -2.75
C LEU A 400 20.66 7.33 -1.92
N THR A 401 20.69 7.65 -0.62
CA THR A 401 21.75 7.11 0.26
C THR A 401 21.63 5.60 0.45
N SER A 402 20.42 5.06 0.47
CA SER A 402 20.17 3.60 0.55
C SER A 402 20.57 2.89 -0.75
N LEU A 403 20.33 3.51 -1.90
CA LEU A 403 20.82 3.01 -3.18
C LEU A 403 22.33 2.87 -3.16
N TRP A 404 23.04 3.93 -2.75
CA TRP A 404 24.49 3.89 -2.59
C TRP A 404 24.98 2.80 -1.63
N ARG A 405 24.26 2.60 -0.51
CA ARG A 405 24.56 1.54 0.47
C ARG A 405 24.30 0.14 -0.07
N GLY A 406 23.31 -0.03 -0.93
CA GLY A 406 22.99 -1.28 -1.62
C GLY A 406 24.15 -1.82 -2.45
N PHE A 407 24.98 -0.93 -3.01
CA PHE A 407 26.19 -1.32 -3.73
C PHE A 407 27.34 -1.78 -2.81
N LYS A 408 27.30 -1.50 -1.51
CA LYS A 408 28.34 -1.88 -0.55
C LYS A 408 28.06 -3.24 0.07
N ASN A 409 29.14 -3.94 0.44
CA ASN A 409 29.02 -5.15 1.25
C ASN A 409 28.54 -4.81 2.66
N ARG A 410 27.82 -5.73 3.27
CA ARG A 410 27.54 -5.67 4.71
C ARG A 410 28.87 -5.66 5.46
N ASP A 411 29.04 -4.70 6.36
CA ASP A 411 30.19 -4.66 7.26
C ASP A 411 29.89 -5.54 8.47
N PRO A 412 30.56 -6.68 8.66
CA PRO A 412 30.33 -7.56 9.80
C PRO A 412 30.60 -6.87 11.15
N LYS A 413 31.47 -5.84 11.15
CA LYS A 413 31.85 -5.07 12.36
C LYS A 413 30.81 -4.01 12.73
N ASN A 414 29.85 -3.71 11.85
CA ASN A 414 28.84 -2.67 12.06
C ASN A 414 27.44 -3.15 11.64
N PRO A 415 26.86 -4.13 12.35
CA PRO A 415 25.59 -4.76 11.98
C PRO A 415 24.40 -3.78 12.02
N SER A 416 24.54 -2.62 12.68
CA SER A 416 23.49 -1.59 12.74
C SER A 416 23.41 -0.70 11.49
N ARG A 417 24.30 -0.86 10.51
CA ARG A 417 24.24 -0.12 9.24
C ARG A 417 23.54 -0.97 8.20
N LEU A 418 22.39 -0.48 7.75
CA LEU A 418 21.70 -1.05 6.60
C LEU A 418 22.61 -0.98 5.39
N MET A 419 23.01 -2.13 4.87
CA MET A 419 23.86 -2.30 3.67
C MET A 419 23.43 -3.55 2.91
N GLY A 420 23.77 -3.61 1.63
CA GLY A 420 23.49 -4.77 0.79
C GLY A 420 22.03 -4.91 0.35
N PRO A 421 21.51 -6.13 0.20
CA PRO A 421 20.22 -6.37 -0.47
C PRO A 421 19.04 -5.64 0.13
N ALA A 422 18.88 -5.61 1.45
CA ALA A 422 17.77 -4.93 2.10
C ALA A 422 17.80 -3.41 1.88
N SER A 423 18.99 -2.79 1.84
CA SER A 423 19.14 -1.38 1.49
C SER A 423 18.70 -1.09 0.06
N LEU A 424 18.98 -2.02 -0.84
CA LEU A 424 18.60 -1.91 -2.24
C LEU A 424 17.08 -2.05 -2.41
N VAL A 425 16.45 -2.99 -1.72
CA VAL A 425 14.97 -3.13 -1.73
C VAL A 425 14.30 -1.83 -1.28
N LEU A 426 14.76 -1.24 -0.16
CA LEU A 426 14.21 0.03 0.33
C LEU A 426 14.44 1.18 -0.66
N ALA A 427 15.61 1.24 -1.30
CA ALA A 427 15.90 2.27 -2.30
C ALA A 427 15.00 2.14 -3.54
N VAL A 428 14.86 0.93 -4.06
CA VAL A 428 13.97 0.68 -5.21
C VAL A 428 12.51 0.97 -4.84
N TRP A 429 12.09 0.55 -3.64
CA TRP A 429 10.73 0.80 -3.19
C TRP A 429 10.41 2.30 -3.11
N ILE A 430 11.24 3.10 -2.42
CA ILE A 430 10.97 4.54 -2.30
C ILE A 430 11.02 5.26 -3.66
N LEU A 431 11.95 4.90 -4.55
CA LEU A 431 12.10 5.55 -5.84
C LEU A 431 10.92 5.21 -6.77
N LEU A 432 10.55 3.93 -6.88
CA LEU A 432 9.40 3.53 -7.71
C LEU A 432 8.08 4.03 -7.12
N ALA A 433 7.87 3.89 -5.82
CA ALA A 433 6.66 4.38 -5.17
C ALA A 433 6.49 5.90 -5.32
N SER A 434 7.59 6.66 -5.21
CA SER A 434 7.56 8.12 -5.43
C SER A 434 7.28 8.49 -6.88
N TYR A 435 7.87 7.76 -7.82
CA TYR A 435 7.61 7.95 -9.25
C TYR A 435 6.14 7.67 -9.59
N MET A 436 5.60 6.56 -9.10
CA MET A 436 4.20 6.22 -9.32
C MET A 436 3.24 7.20 -8.63
N ALA A 437 3.53 7.62 -7.39
CA ALA A 437 2.75 8.64 -6.69
C ALA A 437 2.76 9.98 -7.41
N TRP A 438 3.86 10.34 -8.06
CA TRP A 438 3.95 11.52 -8.93
C TRP A 438 3.11 11.38 -10.21
N SER A 439 3.00 10.18 -10.73
CA SER A 439 2.34 9.91 -12.02
C SER A 439 0.82 9.84 -11.90
N ALA A 440 0.29 9.32 -10.78
CA ALA A 440 -1.15 9.23 -10.55
C ALA A 440 -1.48 9.28 -9.06
N GLY A 441 -2.54 10.02 -8.71
CA GLY A 441 -2.96 10.28 -7.33
C GLY A 441 -3.22 9.02 -6.52
N ARG A 442 -3.82 8.00 -7.13
CA ARG A 442 -4.13 6.72 -6.46
C ARG A 442 -2.90 5.97 -5.91
N PHE A 443 -1.69 6.27 -6.42
CA PHE A 443 -0.47 5.66 -5.89
C PHE A 443 0.15 6.42 -4.72
N MET A 444 -0.35 7.61 -4.38
CA MET A 444 0.14 8.36 -3.22
C MET A 444 -0.03 7.56 -1.95
N PHE A 445 -1.20 7.00 -1.75
CA PHE A 445 -1.53 6.16 -0.61
C PHE A 445 -0.59 4.94 -0.50
N ASN A 446 -0.31 4.24 -1.61
CA ASN A 446 0.60 3.10 -1.65
C ASN A 446 2.07 3.45 -1.31
N ALA A 447 2.46 4.72 -1.42
CA ALA A 447 3.80 5.19 -1.07
C ALA A 447 3.96 5.51 0.44
N THR A 448 2.86 5.66 1.18
CA THR A 448 2.87 6.09 2.59
C THR A 448 3.74 5.22 3.51
N PRO A 449 3.76 3.87 3.42
CA PRO A 449 4.59 3.03 4.27
C PRO A 449 6.09 3.30 4.10
N VAL A 450 6.56 3.33 2.87
CA VAL A 450 7.98 3.55 2.60
C VAL A 450 8.41 4.99 2.90
N MET A 451 7.51 5.98 2.76
CA MET A 451 7.76 7.35 3.19
C MET A 451 7.95 7.44 4.71
N ALA A 452 7.13 6.76 5.50
CA ALA A 452 7.29 6.69 6.96
C ALA A 452 8.60 6.00 7.36
N ILE A 453 8.96 4.89 6.71
CA ILE A 453 10.20 4.15 6.98
C ILE A 453 11.42 5.02 6.67
N MET A 454 11.49 5.58 5.47
CA MET A 454 12.65 6.34 5.01
C MET A 454 12.72 7.72 5.68
N GLY A 455 11.57 8.33 5.96
CA GLY A 455 11.48 9.56 6.75
C GLY A 455 12.02 9.36 8.18
N SER A 456 11.65 8.27 8.85
CA SER A 456 12.18 7.95 10.17
C SER A 456 13.70 7.72 10.16
N ALA A 457 14.20 7.03 9.14
CA ALA A 457 15.63 6.82 8.96
C ALA A 457 16.39 8.13 8.73
N ALA A 458 15.81 9.04 7.95
CA ALA A 458 16.37 10.37 7.70
C ALA A 458 16.40 11.21 8.98
N VAL A 459 15.31 11.24 9.75
CA VAL A 459 15.23 11.95 11.03
C VAL A 459 16.33 11.48 11.99
N VAL A 460 16.48 10.15 12.16
CA VAL A 460 17.53 9.58 13.01
C VAL A 460 18.92 9.90 12.47
N GLY A 461 19.10 9.89 11.15
CA GLY A 461 20.35 10.26 10.50
C GLY A 461 20.71 11.72 10.79
N LEU A 462 19.80 12.65 10.58
CA LEU A 462 19.96 14.07 10.88
C LEU A 462 20.24 14.33 12.35
N TRP A 463 19.49 13.71 13.25
CA TRP A 463 19.71 13.83 14.68
C TRP A 463 21.11 13.36 15.09
N ARG A 464 21.58 12.25 14.54
CA ARG A 464 22.96 11.78 14.80
C ARG A 464 24.02 12.71 14.23
N SER A 465 23.79 13.32 13.08
CA SER A 465 24.72 14.24 12.43
C SER A 465 24.78 15.63 13.10
N SER A 466 23.78 15.97 13.93
CA SER A 466 23.73 17.26 14.65
C SER A 466 24.82 17.45 15.69
N GLY A 467 25.59 16.42 16.03
CA GLY A 467 26.55 16.45 17.14
C GLY A 467 25.93 16.21 18.50
N VAL A 468 24.76 15.58 18.56
CA VAL A 468 24.04 15.31 19.82
C VAL A 468 24.87 14.53 20.85
N ARG A 469 25.78 13.66 20.42
CA ARG A 469 26.67 12.93 21.35
C ARG A 469 27.60 13.85 22.09
N GLU A 470 28.21 14.81 21.41
CA GLU A 470 29.11 15.80 21.95
C GLU A 470 28.34 16.80 22.81
N PHE A 471 27.16 17.20 22.40
CA PHE A 471 26.23 17.99 23.19
C PHE A 471 25.92 17.32 24.54
N VAL A 472 25.50 16.04 24.53
CA VAL A 472 25.18 15.29 25.74
C VAL A 472 26.40 15.15 26.64
N LYS A 473 27.60 14.90 26.09
CA LYS A 473 28.86 14.87 26.88
C LYS A 473 29.13 16.22 27.52
N THR A 474 29.01 17.30 26.77
CA THR A 474 29.20 18.66 27.28
C THR A 474 28.20 18.99 28.39
N TRP A 475 26.92 18.69 28.14
CA TRP A 475 25.83 18.90 29.11
C TRP A 475 26.05 18.13 30.43
N ARG A 476 26.43 16.85 30.35
CA ARG A 476 26.74 16.04 31.53
C ARG A 476 27.94 16.57 32.33
N ARG A 477 28.96 17.08 31.64
CA ARG A 477 30.13 17.68 32.31
C ARG A 477 29.81 18.95 33.07
N MET A 478 28.73 19.64 32.75
CA MET A 478 28.29 20.84 33.46
C MET A 478 27.66 20.55 34.83
N GLY A 479 27.39 19.26 35.17
CA GLY A 479 27.09 18.79 36.54
C GLY A 479 25.88 19.44 37.22
N ALA A 480 24.87 19.87 36.45
CA ALA A 480 23.75 20.65 36.99
C ALA A 480 22.81 19.78 37.86
N THR A 481 22.62 20.15 39.12
CA THR A 481 21.78 19.43 40.09
C THR A 481 20.37 20.00 40.21
N SER A 482 20.20 21.31 40.05
CA SER A 482 18.88 21.97 40.13
C SER A 482 18.22 22.14 38.75
N PRO A 483 16.87 22.24 38.69
CA PRO A 483 16.16 22.46 37.39
C PRO A 483 16.64 23.73 36.65
N ARG A 484 16.88 24.82 37.38
CA ARG A 484 17.37 26.08 36.84
C ARG A 484 18.80 25.95 36.29
N ALA A 485 19.68 25.24 37.01
CA ALA A 485 21.03 24.96 36.53
C ALA A 485 21.03 24.01 35.32
N ARG A 486 20.14 23.02 35.29
CA ARG A 486 19.94 22.16 34.09
C ARG A 486 19.52 22.94 32.87
N PHE A 487 18.58 23.87 33.01
CA PHE A 487 18.16 24.74 31.92
C PHE A 487 19.32 25.61 31.40
N SER A 488 20.06 26.28 32.30
CA SER A 488 21.24 27.06 31.94
C SER A 488 22.32 26.21 31.25
N SER A 489 22.56 24.99 31.74
CA SER A 489 23.52 24.04 31.15
C SER A 489 23.08 23.61 29.74
N THR A 490 21.78 23.43 29.52
CA THR A 490 21.23 23.09 28.20
C THR A 490 21.48 24.22 27.19
N ILE A 491 21.22 25.46 27.58
CA ILE A 491 21.52 26.64 26.76
C ILE A 491 23.02 26.76 26.48
N GLY A 492 23.85 26.60 27.52
CA GLY A 492 25.31 26.67 27.40
C GLY A 492 25.89 25.59 26.48
N ALA A 493 25.38 24.35 26.59
CA ALA A 493 25.73 23.27 25.67
C ALA A 493 25.22 23.51 24.25
N GLY A 494 24.00 24.05 24.10
CA GLY A 494 23.41 24.41 22.81
C GLY A 494 24.21 25.47 22.06
N ARG A 495 24.70 26.48 22.76
CA ARG A 495 25.59 27.51 22.18
C ARG A 495 26.91 26.93 21.65
N LYS A 496 27.45 25.89 22.30
CA LYS A 496 28.66 25.19 21.85
C LYS A 496 28.41 24.21 20.70
N HIS A 497 27.21 23.70 20.60
CA HIS A 497 26.80 22.69 19.60
C HIS A 497 25.54 23.12 18.86
N LEU A 498 25.63 24.22 18.09
CA LEU A 498 24.49 24.86 17.41
C LEU A 498 23.73 23.92 16.47
N GLY A 499 24.37 22.88 15.95
CA GLY A 499 23.70 21.87 15.12
C GLY A 499 22.55 21.15 15.82
N VAL A 500 22.62 20.98 17.15
CA VAL A 500 21.57 20.29 17.92
C VAL A 500 20.29 21.12 18.02
N PRO A 501 20.29 22.38 18.47
CA PRO A 501 19.08 23.18 18.51
C PRO A 501 18.53 23.49 17.10
N ALA A 502 19.38 23.69 16.10
CA ALA A 502 18.95 23.95 14.74
C ALA A 502 18.19 22.73 14.15
N ILE A 503 18.78 21.55 14.21
CA ILE A 503 18.12 20.33 13.75
C ILE A 503 16.92 19.99 14.65
N GLY A 504 16.99 20.21 15.95
CA GLY A 504 15.86 20.03 16.86
C GLY A 504 14.66 20.90 16.46
N MET A 505 14.88 22.15 16.10
CA MET A 505 13.82 23.05 15.63
C MET A 505 13.20 22.56 14.32
N ILE A 506 14.01 22.13 13.36
CA ILE A 506 13.53 21.57 12.08
C ILE A 506 12.67 20.32 12.36
N LEU A 507 13.10 19.44 13.25
CA LEU A 507 12.35 18.25 13.59
C LEU A 507 11.02 18.56 14.29
N ILE A 508 11.00 19.55 15.19
CA ILE A 508 9.76 20.01 15.84
C ILE A 508 8.77 20.53 14.79
N LEU A 509 9.24 21.39 13.88
CA LEU A 509 8.40 21.91 12.78
C LEU A 509 7.87 20.78 11.90
N LEU A 510 8.73 19.81 11.53
CA LEU A 510 8.34 18.65 10.73
C LEU A 510 7.24 17.82 11.42
N PHE A 511 7.43 17.50 12.70
CA PHE A 511 6.45 16.70 13.43
C PHE A 511 5.17 17.48 13.71
N SER A 512 5.25 18.77 14.02
CA SER A 512 4.07 19.61 14.23
C SER A 512 3.23 19.70 12.95
N GLN A 513 3.87 19.97 11.81
CA GLN A 513 3.19 20.00 10.52
C GLN A 513 2.57 18.64 10.17
N HIS A 514 3.33 17.57 10.32
CA HIS A 514 2.86 16.22 10.04
C HIS A 514 1.68 15.83 10.93
N ALA A 515 1.72 16.17 12.22
CA ALA A 515 0.63 15.91 13.15
C ALA A 515 -0.63 16.71 12.81
N ILE A 516 -0.49 18.00 12.48
CA ILE A 516 -1.62 18.86 12.09
C ILE A 516 -2.30 18.29 10.85
N TYR A 517 -1.55 18.02 9.78
CA TYR A 517 -2.13 17.46 8.55
C TYR A 517 -2.71 16.05 8.76
N GLY A 518 -2.09 15.22 9.61
CA GLY A 518 -2.59 13.89 9.92
C GLY A 518 -3.92 13.92 10.67
N ILE A 519 -4.06 14.81 11.65
CA ILE A 519 -5.31 14.99 12.39
C ILE A 519 -6.39 15.58 11.47
N ASP A 520 -6.06 16.62 10.71
CA ASP A 520 -6.97 17.25 9.75
C ASP A 520 -7.50 16.25 8.70
N SER A 521 -6.65 15.32 8.26
CA SER A 521 -7.04 14.25 7.32
C SER A 521 -7.99 13.22 7.92
N GLY A 522 -8.09 13.15 9.23
CA GLY A 522 -9.05 12.30 9.95
C GLY A 522 -10.42 12.97 10.13
N ILE A 523 -10.51 14.28 9.90
CA ILE A 523 -11.78 15.03 10.02
C ILE A 523 -12.58 14.81 8.73
N PRO A 524 -13.87 14.39 8.85
CA PRO A 524 -14.69 14.17 7.68
C PRO A 524 -14.95 15.49 6.96
N ARG A 525 -14.52 15.56 5.72
CA ARG A 525 -14.80 16.71 4.86
C ARG A 525 -16.23 16.69 4.31
N GLY A 526 -16.87 15.52 4.34
CA GLY A 526 -18.23 15.30 3.92
C GLY A 526 -19.24 16.07 4.77
N GLU A 527 -19.05 16.12 6.09
CA GLU A 527 -19.97 16.85 6.98
C GLU A 527 -20.06 18.35 6.64
N VAL A 528 -18.94 18.96 6.27
CA VAL A 528 -18.92 20.35 5.75
C VAL A 528 -19.52 20.40 4.35
N GLY A 529 -19.28 19.40 3.53
CA GLY A 529 -19.87 19.26 2.20
C GLY A 529 -21.36 19.00 2.26
N GLU A 530 -21.82 18.07 3.09
CA GLU A 530 -23.24 17.78 3.29
C GLU A 530 -23.96 18.93 3.96
N LYS A 531 -23.39 19.55 4.98
CA LYS A 531 -23.95 20.76 5.57
C LYS A 531 -23.96 21.94 4.58
N GLN A 532 -22.94 22.11 3.76
CA GLN A 532 -22.96 23.07 2.66
C GLN A 532 -23.95 22.67 1.57
N VAL A 533 -24.08 21.40 1.30
CA VAL A 533 -25.04 20.86 0.34
C VAL A 533 -26.45 21.04 0.92
N ASP A 534 -26.73 20.62 2.15
CA ASP A 534 -28.02 20.82 2.82
C ASP A 534 -28.36 22.30 3.05
N GLU A 535 -27.45 23.08 3.62
CA GLU A 535 -27.72 24.47 3.96
C GLU A 535 -27.63 25.41 2.77
N THR A 536 -26.69 25.14 1.82
CA THR A 536 -26.47 26.04 0.71
C THR A 536 -27.13 25.56 -0.58
N ILE A 537 -27.15 24.28 -0.84
CA ILE A 537 -27.68 23.72 -2.08
C ILE A 537 -29.07 23.12 -1.87
N TYR A 538 -29.25 22.25 -0.88
CA TYR A 538 -30.56 21.63 -0.63
C TYR A 538 -31.51 22.52 0.15
N GLY A 539 -31.01 23.37 1.05
CA GLY A 539 -31.82 24.28 1.81
C GLY A 539 -32.13 25.62 1.13
N LEU A 540 -31.20 26.12 0.32
CA LEU A 540 -31.29 27.45 -0.29
C LEU A 540 -31.57 27.42 -1.81
N VAL A 541 -31.24 26.33 -2.48
CA VAL A 541 -31.46 26.21 -3.94
C VAL A 541 -32.82 25.54 -4.19
N PRO A 542 -33.70 26.13 -4.97
CA PRO A 542 -34.97 25.52 -5.37
C PRO A 542 -34.76 24.16 -6.05
N ASP A 543 -35.72 23.26 -5.89
CA ASP A 543 -35.64 21.89 -6.41
C ASP A 543 -35.32 21.80 -7.91
N VAL A 544 -35.88 22.71 -8.69
CA VAL A 544 -35.62 22.83 -10.13
C VAL A 544 -34.14 23.10 -10.39
N LEU A 545 -33.53 24.04 -9.67
CA LEU A 545 -32.13 24.36 -9.85
C LEU A 545 -31.22 23.24 -9.32
N ARG A 546 -31.64 22.49 -8.30
CA ARG A 546 -30.92 21.30 -7.85
C ARG A 546 -30.86 20.22 -8.92
N ALA A 547 -31.99 19.96 -9.57
CA ALA A 547 -32.04 19.02 -10.68
C ALA A 547 -31.12 19.43 -11.83
N ASP A 548 -31.13 20.70 -12.20
CA ASP A 548 -30.28 21.25 -13.24
C ASP A 548 -28.78 21.16 -12.91
N LEU A 549 -28.42 21.50 -11.67
CA LEU A 549 -27.02 21.52 -11.24
C LEU A 549 -26.41 20.12 -11.08
N PHE A 550 -27.19 19.18 -10.58
CA PHE A 550 -26.70 17.83 -10.31
C PHE A 550 -27.13 16.82 -11.35
N GLY A 551 -28.00 17.24 -12.25
CA GLY A 551 -28.52 16.36 -13.28
C GLY A 551 -29.47 15.29 -12.78
N TRP A 552 -29.74 15.24 -11.50
CA TRP A 552 -30.75 14.39 -10.86
C TRP A 552 -31.14 14.96 -9.52
N SER A 553 -32.29 14.62 -9.04
CA SER A 553 -32.74 15.01 -7.71
C SER A 553 -32.92 13.77 -6.83
N VAL A 554 -31.80 13.16 -6.54
CA VAL A 554 -31.74 11.90 -5.82
C VAL A 554 -32.19 12.07 -4.37
N MET A 555 -31.93 13.24 -3.79
CA MET A 555 -32.05 13.46 -2.36
C MET A 555 -33.49 13.63 -1.90
N ASP A 556 -34.32 14.19 -2.74
CA ASP A 556 -35.73 14.43 -2.41
C ASP A 556 -36.68 13.46 -3.13
N GLY A 557 -36.15 12.49 -3.83
CA GLY A 557 -36.91 11.54 -4.64
C GLY A 557 -37.59 12.17 -5.84
N SER A 558 -37.25 13.41 -6.19
CA SER A 558 -37.78 14.05 -7.39
C SER A 558 -37.18 13.41 -8.64
N PRO A 559 -37.86 13.45 -9.77
CA PRO A 559 -37.32 12.93 -11.00
C PRO A 559 -36.16 13.79 -11.47
N TYR A 560 -35.21 13.14 -12.06
CA TYR A 560 -34.21 13.79 -12.86
C TYR A 560 -34.85 14.50 -14.03
N THR A 561 -34.76 15.82 -14.11
CA THR A 561 -35.61 16.53 -15.03
C THR A 561 -34.99 16.85 -16.36
N ASP A 562 -33.76 17.30 -16.44
CA ASP A 562 -33.38 18.00 -17.68
C ASP A 562 -32.02 17.68 -18.24
N TYR A 563 -31.55 16.52 -18.02
CA TYR A 563 -30.19 16.21 -18.40
C TYR A 563 -30.03 15.95 -19.92
N GLY A 564 -30.42 16.91 -20.73
CA GLY A 564 -30.33 16.82 -22.17
C GLY A 564 -31.34 15.89 -22.83
N VAL A 565 -32.33 15.43 -22.09
CA VAL A 565 -33.45 14.64 -22.53
C VAL A 565 -34.68 15.50 -22.29
N GLY A 566 -35.59 15.59 -23.23
CA GLY A 566 -36.77 16.43 -23.08
C GLY A 566 -37.55 16.11 -21.81
N GLU A 567 -38.16 17.12 -21.23
CA GLU A 567 -38.92 17.06 -19.98
C GLU A 567 -39.84 15.83 -19.87
N ASP A 568 -40.47 15.46 -20.95
CA ASP A 568 -41.43 14.35 -20.99
C ASP A 568 -40.79 12.99 -20.66
N ASN A 569 -39.54 12.80 -21.04
CA ASN A 569 -38.83 11.55 -20.78
C ASN A 569 -38.31 11.47 -19.37
N MET A 570 -37.98 12.60 -18.75
CA MET A 570 -37.40 12.62 -17.41
C MET A 570 -38.48 12.57 -16.33
N THR A 571 -39.60 13.23 -16.54
CA THR A 571 -40.71 13.18 -15.59
C THR A 571 -41.38 11.82 -15.48
N SER A 572 -41.32 11.01 -16.54
CA SER A 572 -41.85 9.64 -16.52
C SER A 572 -40.93 8.62 -15.86
N CYS A 573 -39.68 8.99 -15.63
CA CYS A 573 -38.64 8.06 -15.23
C CYS A 573 -38.04 8.40 -13.86
N ARG A 574 -38.84 8.47 -12.83
CA ARG A 574 -38.37 8.76 -11.47
C ARG A 574 -37.43 7.69 -10.95
N GLY A 575 -36.32 8.14 -10.36
CA GLY A 575 -35.40 7.28 -9.63
C GLY A 575 -34.75 6.18 -10.48
N GLU A 576 -35.52 5.26 -10.94
CA GLU A 576 -35.04 4.12 -11.73
C GLU A 576 -34.56 4.51 -13.14
N CYS A 577 -35.17 5.53 -13.73
CA CYS A 577 -34.85 5.95 -15.08
C CYS A 577 -33.74 6.99 -15.17
N TRP A 578 -33.34 7.64 -14.10
CA TRP A 578 -32.26 8.59 -14.16
C TRP A 578 -30.94 7.94 -14.60
N TYR A 579 -30.74 6.68 -14.30
CA TYR A 579 -29.61 5.93 -14.82
C TYR A 579 -29.60 5.89 -16.36
N MET A 580 -30.74 5.61 -16.95
CA MET A 580 -30.87 5.56 -18.41
C MET A 580 -30.84 6.97 -19.02
N GLY A 581 -31.45 7.93 -18.35
CA GLY A 581 -31.44 9.32 -18.77
C GLY A 581 -30.07 9.96 -18.70
N THR A 582 -29.35 9.74 -17.61
CA THR A 582 -28.01 10.28 -17.38
C THR A 582 -26.98 9.64 -18.28
N PHE A 583 -27.07 8.33 -18.44
CA PHE A 583 -26.01 7.59 -19.13
C PHE A 583 -26.37 7.23 -20.57
N GLY A 584 -27.63 7.37 -20.97
CA GLY A 584 -28.12 7.14 -22.32
C GLY A 584 -27.69 5.80 -22.94
N PRO A 585 -28.17 5.51 -24.16
CA PRO A 585 -27.79 4.26 -24.84
C PRO A 585 -26.32 4.16 -25.22
N GLY A 586 -25.58 5.28 -25.24
CA GLY A 586 -24.15 5.32 -25.52
C GLY A 586 -23.26 5.02 -24.30
N PHE A 587 -23.82 5.05 -23.12
CA PHE A 587 -23.17 4.66 -21.88
C PHE A 587 -23.50 3.21 -21.58
N ASN A 588 -23.13 2.32 -22.45
CA ASN A 588 -23.36 0.89 -22.27
C ASN A 588 -22.69 0.40 -20.99
N GLY A 589 -23.20 0.87 -19.91
CA GLY A 589 -23.06 0.28 -18.60
C GLY A 589 -21.69 0.03 -18.07
N ALA A 590 -20.70 0.35 -18.79
CA ALA A 590 -19.35 0.06 -18.39
C ALA A 590 -19.01 0.75 -17.06
N GLY A 591 -19.51 0.24 -15.99
CA GLY A 591 -19.15 0.63 -14.64
C GLY A 591 -20.03 1.65 -13.94
N TRP A 592 -21.06 2.18 -14.60
CA TRP A 592 -21.94 3.20 -14.02
C TRP A 592 -23.34 2.68 -13.65
N ASN A 593 -23.69 1.50 -14.15
CA ASN A 593 -24.90 0.79 -13.70
C ASN A 593 -24.66 0.14 -12.32
N GLN A 594 -24.19 0.92 -11.37
CA GLN A 594 -23.86 0.40 -10.03
C GLN A 594 -24.79 0.97 -9.01
#